data_b0ce8a841678601f03da2b7b0de5d7a2
#
_entry.id   b0ce8a841678601f03da2b7b0de5d7a2
#
_cell.length_a   1.000
_cell.length_b   1.000
_cell.length_c   1.000
_cell.angle_alpha   90.00
_cell.angle_beta   90.00
_cell.angle_gamma   90.00
#
_symmetry.space_group_name_H-M   'P 1'
#
loop_
_entity.id
_entity.type
_entity.pdbx_description
1 polymer ?
#
loop_
_entity_poly.entity_id
_entity_poly.type
_entity_poly.pdbx_seq_one_letter_code
_entity_poly.pdbx_strand_id
1 'polypeptide(L)'
;MLDVKRNLTTMTDFYELTMSAGYLDEGYKDKIAVFDMFFRKVPDGGGYAIMAGLEQFINAVDSLEFTEEDINYLRSTGAFNEPFLDYLRNFKLHCNIWAIEEGMPIFPQEPIVTVEGPAIECQLLETLLLVTFNHQCLIATKANRICRAAAGRPVMEFGARRAQGYDAAYFGARASYIGGCSSTSCVMAARDFGIPASGTMAHSWVQMF
;
A
#
# COMPACT_ATOMS: atom_id res chain seq x y z
N MET A 1 -18.09 -3.62 7.42
CA MET A 1 -17.46 -2.34 7.02
C MET A 1 -15.96 -2.60 7.00
N LEU A 2 -15.32 -2.53 5.84
CA LEU A 2 -13.86 -2.46 5.84
C LEU A 2 -13.53 -1.20 6.62
N ASP A 3 -12.88 -1.38 7.76
CA ASP A 3 -12.51 -0.23 8.58
C ASP A 3 -11.35 0.47 7.86
N VAL A 4 -11.66 1.54 7.15
CA VAL A 4 -10.67 2.39 6.47
C VAL A 4 -9.67 2.97 7.48
N LYS A 5 -9.96 2.85 8.77
CA LYS A 5 -9.14 3.26 9.90
C LYS A 5 -8.48 2.09 10.63
N ARG A 6 -8.35 0.92 9.98
CA ARG A 6 -7.63 -0.20 10.58
C ARG A 6 -6.19 0.20 10.88
N ASN A 7 -5.78 0.07 12.14
CA ASN A 7 -4.38 0.27 12.52
C ASN A 7 -3.51 -0.79 11.80
N LEU A 8 -2.57 -0.33 10.99
CA LEU A 8 -1.65 -1.17 10.21
C LEU A 8 -0.23 -1.17 10.77
N THR A 9 -0.03 -0.68 11.99
CA THR A 9 1.29 -0.54 12.62
C THR A 9 2.06 -1.86 12.70
N THR A 10 1.34 -2.96 12.92
CA THR A 10 1.92 -4.31 12.95
C THR A 10 1.91 -5.02 11.59
N MET A 11 1.55 -4.33 10.49
CA MET A 11 1.75 -4.81 9.13
C MET A 11 3.21 -4.63 8.73
N THR A 12 4.08 -5.35 9.40
CA THR A 12 5.54 -5.31 9.28
C THR A 12 6.10 -6.72 9.28
N ASP A 13 7.20 -6.95 8.60
CA ASP A 13 7.93 -8.21 8.72
C ASP A 13 8.66 -8.27 10.06
N PHE A 14 8.73 -9.45 10.66
CA PHE A 14 9.29 -9.64 11.99
C PHE A 14 10.75 -9.19 12.10
N TYR A 15 11.52 -9.31 11.01
CA TYR A 15 12.91 -8.86 10.97
C TYR A 15 13.06 -7.35 11.15
N GLU A 16 12.08 -6.55 10.72
CA GLU A 16 12.08 -5.11 10.90
C GLU A 16 12.08 -4.75 12.39
N LEU A 17 11.30 -5.47 13.19
CA LEU A 17 11.27 -5.31 14.65
C LEU A 17 12.57 -5.81 15.32
N THR A 18 13.08 -6.98 14.91
CA THR A 18 14.31 -7.50 15.51
C THR A 18 15.53 -6.67 15.16
N MET A 19 15.65 -6.15 13.95
CA MET A 19 16.69 -5.20 13.55
C MET A 19 16.54 -3.89 14.31
N SER A 20 15.31 -3.37 14.45
CA SER A 20 15.04 -2.15 15.20
C SER A 20 15.43 -2.27 16.68
N ALA A 21 15.18 -3.42 17.30
CA ALA A 21 15.65 -3.70 18.66
C ALA A 21 17.19 -3.67 18.74
N GLY A 22 17.88 -4.30 17.78
CA GLY A 22 19.33 -4.23 17.67
C GLY A 22 19.86 -2.81 17.48
N TYR A 23 19.22 -1.98 16.67
CA TYR A 23 19.60 -0.57 16.51
C TYR A 23 19.44 0.21 17.82
N LEU A 24 18.40 -0.06 18.60
CA LEU A 24 18.21 0.57 19.90
C LEU A 24 19.30 0.15 20.89
N ASP A 25 19.58 -1.16 20.98
CA ASP A 25 20.56 -1.72 21.92
C ASP A 25 21.98 -1.21 21.63
N GLU A 26 22.33 -1.03 20.37
CA GLU A 26 23.63 -0.51 19.92
C GLU A 26 23.71 1.04 19.91
N GLY A 27 22.65 1.73 20.33
CA GLY A 27 22.62 3.20 20.41
C GLY A 27 22.44 3.92 19.07
N TYR A 28 21.91 3.25 18.06
CA TYR A 28 21.71 3.82 16.73
C TYR A 28 20.29 4.38 16.50
N LYS A 29 19.45 4.48 17.52
CA LYS A 29 18.06 4.92 17.39
C LYS A 29 17.88 6.27 16.67
N ASP A 30 18.82 7.21 16.90
CA ASP A 30 18.77 8.56 16.33
C ASP A 30 19.63 8.71 15.06
N LYS A 31 20.23 7.62 14.58
CA LYS A 31 21.04 7.66 13.36
C LYS A 31 20.13 7.85 12.15
N ILE A 32 20.39 8.91 11.38
CA ILE A 32 19.64 9.19 10.16
C ILE A 32 20.01 8.18 9.09
N ALA A 33 18.98 7.61 8.49
CA ALA A 33 19.04 6.72 7.35
C ALA A 33 18.19 7.28 6.21
N VAL A 34 18.52 6.90 4.97
CA VAL A 34 17.75 7.20 3.76
C VAL A 34 17.48 5.90 3.05
N PHE A 35 16.21 5.64 2.80
CA PHE A 35 15.75 4.45 2.07
C PHE A 35 14.98 4.86 0.83
N ASP A 36 15.30 4.22 -0.29
CA ASP A 36 14.63 4.42 -1.56
C ASP A 36 13.81 3.19 -1.96
N MET A 37 12.52 3.39 -2.21
CA MET A 37 11.69 2.39 -2.87
C MET A 37 11.79 2.56 -4.39
N PHE A 38 11.96 1.46 -5.12
CA PHE A 38 11.98 1.44 -6.58
C PHE A 38 11.47 0.12 -7.14
N PHE A 39 11.00 0.12 -8.38
CA PHE A 39 10.72 -1.12 -9.12
C PHE A 39 12.00 -1.76 -9.65
N ARG A 40 12.25 -3.03 -9.35
CA ARG A 40 13.39 -3.76 -9.94
C ARG A 40 13.20 -3.99 -11.42
N LYS A 41 11.98 -4.33 -11.84
CA LYS A 41 11.58 -4.47 -13.24
C LYS A 41 10.06 -4.31 -13.36
N VAL A 42 9.60 -3.79 -14.47
CA VAL A 42 8.17 -3.73 -14.78
C VAL A 42 7.72 -5.08 -15.33
N PRO A 43 6.56 -5.61 -14.88
CA PRO A 43 6.02 -6.87 -15.38
C PRO A 43 5.72 -6.85 -16.88
N ASP A 44 5.61 -8.04 -17.46
CA ASP A 44 5.22 -8.25 -18.88
C ASP A 44 6.12 -7.54 -19.90
N GLY A 45 7.40 -7.32 -19.55
CA GLY A 45 8.34 -6.63 -20.43
C GLY A 45 8.00 -5.16 -20.71
N GLY A 46 7.19 -4.54 -19.86
CA GLY A 46 6.81 -3.14 -20.00
C GLY A 46 7.97 -2.18 -19.70
N GLY A 47 7.98 -1.02 -20.36
CA GLY A 47 8.99 0.00 -20.16
C GLY A 47 8.73 0.94 -18.97
N TYR A 48 7.51 0.97 -18.43
CA TYR A 48 7.09 1.81 -17.30
C TYR A 48 5.97 1.16 -16.50
N ALA A 49 5.79 1.63 -15.27
CA ALA A 49 4.61 1.39 -14.46
C ALA A 49 3.86 2.70 -14.17
N ILE A 50 2.67 2.62 -13.59
CA ILE A 50 1.89 3.79 -13.16
C ILE A 50 1.90 3.84 -11.64
N MET A 51 2.26 5.00 -11.10
CA MET A 51 2.26 5.26 -9.66
C MET A 51 0.84 5.24 -9.10
N ALA A 52 0.59 4.46 -8.05
CA ALA A 52 -0.67 4.40 -7.33
C ALA A 52 -0.46 3.83 -5.92
N GLY A 53 -1.27 4.27 -4.95
CA GLY A 53 -1.22 3.82 -3.55
C GLY A 53 -0.75 4.88 -2.55
N LEU A 54 -0.37 6.07 -3.02
CA LEU A 54 0.18 7.13 -2.18
C LEU A 54 -0.81 7.61 -1.11
N GLU A 55 -2.07 7.83 -1.48
CA GLU A 55 -3.11 8.26 -0.53
C GLU A 55 -3.31 7.24 0.60
N GLN A 56 -3.35 5.94 0.27
CA GLN A 56 -3.51 4.88 1.27
C GLN A 56 -2.28 4.77 2.18
N PHE A 57 -1.09 4.96 1.61
CA PHE A 57 0.13 4.98 2.39
C PHE A 57 0.17 6.15 3.37
N ILE A 58 -0.16 7.37 2.93
CA ILE A 58 -0.26 8.56 3.81
C ILE A 58 -1.26 8.30 4.95
N ASN A 59 -2.46 7.82 4.63
CA ASN A 59 -3.48 7.55 5.63
C ASN A 59 -3.04 6.48 6.66
N ALA A 60 -2.28 5.48 6.23
CA ALA A 60 -1.73 4.47 7.11
C ALA A 60 -0.63 5.04 8.02
N VAL A 61 0.29 5.83 7.45
CA VAL A 61 1.39 6.48 8.18
C VAL A 61 0.86 7.45 9.24
N ASP A 62 -0.17 8.23 8.93
CA ASP A 62 -0.80 9.17 9.87
C ASP A 62 -1.49 8.48 11.07
N SER A 63 -1.74 7.16 10.96
CA SER A 63 -2.42 6.37 11.98
C SER A 63 -1.50 5.36 12.70
N LEU A 64 -0.18 5.43 12.49
CA LEU A 64 0.75 4.50 13.12
C LEU A 64 0.81 4.71 14.64
N GLU A 65 0.43 3.67 15.36
CA GLU A 65 0.43 3.62 16.83
C GLU A 65 0.53 2.17 17.30
N PHE A 66 1.52 1.84 18.11
CA PHE A 66 1.59 0.55 18.80
C PHE A 66 0.66 0.57 20.01
N THR A 67 -0.40 -0.23 19.95
CA THR A 67 -1.35 -0.36 21.05
C THR A 67 -0.78 -1.20 22.20
N GLU A 68 -1.39 -1.13 23.39
CA GLU A 68 -1.00 -2.04 24.49
C GLU A 68 -1.23 -3.52 24.15
N GLU A 69 -2.19 -3.83 23.27
CA GLU A 69 -2.39 -5.19 22.76
C GLU A 69 -1.20 -5.64 21.91
N ASP A 70 -0.70 -4.78 21.02
CA ASP A 70 0.48 -5.05 20.21
C ASP A 70 1.74 -5.25 21.10
N ILE A 71 1.94 -4.38 22.08
CA ILE A 71 3.07 -4.46 23.02
C ILE A 71 3.02 -5.77 23.81
N ASN A 72 1.84 -6.16 24.32
CA ASN A 72 1.67 -7.40 25.07
C ASN A 72 1.90 -8.63 24.18
N TYR A 73 1.45 -8.60 22.93
CA TYR A 73 1.75 -9.65 21.97
C TYR A 73 3.26 -9.77 21.72
N LEU A 74 3.94 -8.66 21.42
CA LEU A 74 5.39 -8.65 21.17
C LEU A 74 6.17 -9.15 22.40
N ARG A 75 5.77 -8.73 23.61
CA ARG A 75 6.35 -9.25 24.87
C ARG A 75 6.20 -10.76 24.99
N SER A 76 5.04 -11.29 24.61
CA SER A 76 4.75 -12.74 24.70
C SER A 76 5.62 -13.60 23.78
N THR A 77 6.19 -13.01 22.72
CA THR A 77 7.11 -13.71 21.83
C THR A 77 8.46 -14.05 22.48
N GLY A 78 8.83 -13.32 23.52
CA GLY A 78 10.13 -13.46 24.19
C GLY A 78 11.32 -12.95 23.38
N ALA A 79 11.10 -12.30 22.24
CA ALA A 79 12.14 -11.82 21.33
C ALA A 79 12.64 -10.41 21.67
N PHE A 80 11.92 -9.66 22.50
CA PHE A 80 12.17 -8.23 22.73
C PHE A 80 12.34 -7.93 24.23
N ASN A 81 13.29 -7.03 24.54
CA ASN A 81 13.49 -6.52 25.89
C ASN A 81 12.52 -5.36 26.21
N GLU A 82 12.36 -5.06 27.50
CA GLU A 82 11.44 -3.98 27.93
C GLU A 82 11.84 -2.60 27.39
N PRO A 83 13.12 -2.19 27.33
CA PRO A 83 13.50 -0.93 26.71
C PRO A 83 13.01 -0.76 25.28
N PHE A 84 13.03 -1.80 24.44
CA PHE A 84 12.50 -1.75 23.08
C PHE A 84 10.98 -1.67 23.06
N LEU A 85 10.30 -2.45 23.91
CA LEU A 85 8.84 -2.38 24.05
C LEU A 85 8.38 -0.99 24.52
N ASP A 86 9.12 -0.35 25.42
CA ASP A 86 8.84 1.04 25.84
C ASP A 86 9.09 2.05 24.72
N TYR A 87 10.12 1.84 23.88
CA TYR A 87 10.34 2.64 22.69
C TYR A 87 9.15 2.55 21.73
N LEU A 88 8.66 1.34 21.44
CA LEU A 88 7.50 1.14 20.56
C LEU A 88 6.22 1.76 21.14
N ARG A 89 5.99 1.65 22.45
CA ARG A 89 4.83 2.28 23.13
C ARG A 89 4.79 3.80 22.94
N ASN A 90 5.95 4.43 22.86
CA ASN A 90 6.10 5.87 22.66
C ASN A 90 6.46 6.23 21.21
N PHE A 91 6.30 5.28 20.28
CA PHE A 91 6.66 5.47 18.88
C PHE A 91 5.92 6.65 18.25
N LYS A 92 6.67 7.49 17.57
CA LYS A 92 6.17 8.55 16.69
C LYS A 92 7.06 8.64 15.48
N LEU A 93 6.45 8.89 14.33
CA LEU A 93 7.18 9.03 13.08
C LEU A 93 7.65 10.48 12.89
N HIS A 94 8.96 10.65 12.65
CA HIS A 94 9.60 11.94 12.37
C HIS A 94 10.30 11.93 10.99
N CYS A 95 10.04 10.93 10.17
CA CYS A 95 10.62 10.82 8.84
C CYS A 95 10.09 11.88 7.88
N ASN A 96 10.97 12.37 7.00
CA ASN A 96 10.58 13.05 5.78
C ASN A 96 10.31 12.01 4.69
N ILE A 97 9.23 12.18 3.93
CA ILE A 97 8.85 11.26 2.87
C ILE A 97 8.60 12.06 1.59
N TRP A 98 9.31 11.71 0.53
CA TRP A 98 9.09 12.23 -0.81
C TRP A 98 8.57 11.11 -1.69
N ALA A 99 7.59 11.39 -2.52
CA ALA A 99 7.00 10.41 -3.42
C ALA A 99 6.60 11.04 -4.75
N ILE A 100 6.62 10.24 -5.82
CA ILE A 100 6.06 10.60 -7.12
C ILE A 100 4.53 10.63 -7.00
N GLU A 101 3.88 11.58 -7.65
CA GLU A 101 2.42 11.72 -7.67
C GLU A 101 1.73 10.53 -8.32
N GLU A 102 0.53 10.18 -7.83
CA GLU A 102 -0.28 9.12 -8.43
C GLU A 102 -0.67 9.44 -9.88
N GLY A 103 -0.73 8.41 -10.70
CA GLY A 103 -1.02 8.53 -12.13
C GLY A 103 0.22 8.81 -13.01
N MET A 104 1.33 9.21 -12.41
CA MET A 104 2.57 9.45 -13.17
C MET A 104 3.23 8.14 -13.60
N PRO A 105 3.89 8.12 -14.80
CA PRO A 105 4.72 6.99 -15.18
C PRO A 105 5.99 6.94 -14.32
N ILE A 106 6.33 5.76 -13.87
CA ILE A 106 7.52 5.44 -13.08
C ILE A 106 8.35 4.37 -13.79
N PHE A 107 9.67 4.41 -13.60
CA PHE A 107 10.61 3.57 -14.32
C PHE A 107 11.39 2.65 -13.39
N PRO A 108 11.87 1.48 -13.89
CA PRO A 108 12.70 0.58 -13.08
C PRO A 108 13.99 1.25 -12.62
N GLN A 109 14.43 0.89 -11.40
CA GLN A 109 15.69 1.32 -10.79
C GLN A 109 15.77 2.84 -10.45
N GLU A 110 14.66 3.58 -10.62
CA GLU A 110 14.56 4.97 -10.18
C GLU A 110 13.78 5.05 -8.86
N PRO A 111 14.23 5.86 -7.87
CA PRO A 111 13.49 6.08 -6.64
C PRO A 111 12.09 6.64 -6.91
N ILE A 112 11.06 6.00 -6.37
CA ILE A 112 9.66 6.44 -6.47
C ILE A 112 9.10 6.94 -5.15
N VAL A 113 9.65 6.45 -4.04
CA VAL A 113 9.45 6.98 -2.69
C VAL A 113 10.80 6.97 -1.99
N THR A 114 11.17 8.09 -1.37
CA THR A 114 12.35 8.23 -0.52
C THR A 114 11.89 8.54 0.90
N VAL A 115 12.42 7.81 1.87
CA VAL A 115 12.16 8.00 3.29
C VAL A 115 13.47 8.34 3.98
N GLU A 116 13.53 9.49 4.68
CA GLU A 116 14.70 9.95 5.42
C GLU A 116 14.32 10.24 6.88
N GLY A 117 15.01 9.66 7.82
CA GLY A 117 14.77 9.88 9.24
C GLY A 117 15.55 8.93 10.14
N PRO A 118 15.18 8.82 11.42
CA PRO A 118 15.77 7.87 12.33
C PRO A 118 15.67 6.44 11.82
N ALA A 119 16.76 5.67 11.89
CA ALA A 119 16.88 4.36 11.24
C ALA A 119 15.76 3.39 11.61
N ILE A 120 15.35 3.36 12.88
CA ILE A 120 14.25 2.51 13.36
C ILE A 120 12.91 2.91 12.70
N GLU A 121 12.64 4.22 12.64
CA GLU A 121 11.40 4.74 12.08
C GLU A 121 11.31 4.45 10.57
N CYS A 122 12.40 4.64 9.83
CA CYS A 122 12.48 4.30 8.42
C CYS A 122 12.29 2.80 8.18
N GLN A 123 12.93 1.94 9.02
CA GLN A 123 12.85 0.49 8.89
C GLN A 123 11.43 -0.03 9.08
N LEU A 124 10.69 0.48 10.05
CA LEU A 124 9.32 0.03 10.35
C LEU A 124 8.28 0.40 9.28
N LEU A 125 8.65 1.21 8.28
CA LEU A 125 7.77 1.54 7.15
C LEU A 125 7.92 0.59 5.96
N GLU A 126 8.94 -0.24 5.90
CA GLU A 126 9.33 -0.99 4.71
C GLU A 126 8.20 -1.88 4.18
N THR A 127 7.72 -2.83 4.97
CA THR A 127 6.66 -3.76 4.53
C THR A 127 5.38 -3.03 4.17
N LEU A 128 4.92 -2.09 5.00
CA LEU A 128 3.70 -1.32 4.75
C LEU A 128 3.78 -0.55 3.43
N LEU A 129 4.91 0.09 3.19
CA LEU A 129 5.20 0.83 1.96
C LEU A 129 5.18 -0.11 0.76
N LEU A 130 5.95 -1.19 0.81
CA LEU A 130 6.07 -2.13 -0.31
C LEU A 130 4.75 -2.80 -0.67
N VAL A 131 3.99 -3.30 0.30
CA VAL A 131 2.71 -3.99 0.03
C VAL A 131 1.67 -3.04 -0.55
N THR A 132 1.64 -1.79 -0.08
CA THR A 132 0.70 -0.77 -0.55
C THR A 132 0.96 -0.39 -2.00
N PHE A 133 2.19 -0.04 -2.33
CA PHE A 133 2.53 0.40 -3.69
C PHE A 133 2.60 -0.74 -4.70
N ASN A 134 3.15 -1.90 -4.33
CA ASN A 134 3.25 -3.02 -5.25
C ASN A 134 1.90 -3.39 -5.85
N HIS A 135 0.90 -3.64 -5.01
CA HIS A 135 -0.43 -4.04 -5.49
C HIS A 135 -1.04 -2.98 -6.40
N GLN A 136 -1.10 -1.73 -5.92
CA GLN A 136 -1.80 -0.67 -6.64
C GLN A 136 -1.09 -0.24 -7.91
N CYS A 137 0.23 -0.10 -7.90
CA CYS A 137 1.00 0.20 -9.11
C CYS A 137 0.87 -0.89 -10.18
N LEU A 138 0.87 -2.18 -9.79
CA LEU A 138 0.70 -3.28 -10.74
C LEU A 138 -0.68 -3.26 -11.40
N ILE A 139 -1.73 -3.02 -10.62
CA ILE A 139 -3.10 -2.92 -11.13
C ILE A 139 -3.27 -1.69 -12.03
N ALA A 140 -2.82 -0.52 -11.57
CA ALA A 140 -2.87 0.72 -12.36
C ALA A 140 -2.12 0.57 -13.70
N THR A 141 -0.95 -0.05 -13.67
CA THR A 141 -0.15 -0.31 -14.87
C THR A 141 -0.86 -1.22 -15.86
N LYS A 142 -1.48 -2.31 -15.38
CA LYS A 142 -2.24 -3.22 -16.22
C LYS A 142 -3.46 -2.52 -16.82
N ALA A 143 -4.21 -1.77 -16.00
CA ALA A 143 -5.35 -0.97 -16.45
C ALA A 143 -4.93 0.04 -17.51
N ASN A 144 -3.83 0.76 -17.30
CA ASN A 144 -3.32 1.74 -18.27
C ASN A 144 -3.00 1.11 -19.63
N ARG A 145 -2.34 -0.05 -19.64
CA ARG A 145 -2.06 -0.77 -20.90
C ARG A 145 -3.33 -1.17 -21.64
N ILE A 146 -4.33 -1.67 -20.91
CA ILE A 146 -5.62 -2.06 -21.49
C ILE A 146 -6.35 -0.82 -22.05
N CYS A 147 -6.41 0.27 -21.29
CA CYS A 147 -7.05 1.51 -21.72
C CYS A 147 -6.38 2.11 -22.96
N ARG A 148 -5.05 2.07 -23.03
CA ARG A 148 -4.32 2.50 -24.24
C ARG A 148 -4.61 1.61 -25.44
N ALA A 149 -4.65 0.30 -25.26
CA ALA A 149 -5.02 -0.66 -26.32
C ALA A 149 -6.48 -0.49 -26.77
N ALA A 150 -7.37 -0.01 -25.91
CA ALA A 150 -8.75 0.28 -26.24
C ALA A 150 -8.94 1.49 -27.16
N ALA A 151 -7.88 2.28 -27.41
CA ALA A 151 -7.86 3.37 -28.38
C ALA A 151 -9.05 4.34 -28.23
N GLY A 152 -9.25 4.85 -27.00
CA GLY A 152 -10.32 5.81 -26.67
C GLY A 152 -11.68 5.21 -26.35
N ARG A 153 -11.85 3.88 -26.46
CA ARG A 153 -13.07 3.22 -25.97
C ARG A 153 -13.04 3.14 -24.45
N PRO A 154 -14.18 3.33 -23.77
CA PRO A 154 -14.23 3.22 -22.31
C PRO A 154 -13.91 1.78 -21.86
N VAL A 155 -13.07 1.66 -20.85
CA VAL A 155 -12.76 0.39 -20.18
C VAL A 155 -13.35 0.46 -18.78
N MET A 156 -14.12 -0.55 -18.41
CA MET A 156 -14.75 -0.67 -17.10
C MET A 156 -14.07 -1.76 -16.28
N GLU A 157 -13.76 -1.47 -15.02
CA GLU A 157 -13.16 -2.43 -14.10
C GLU A 157 -14.23 -3.35 -13.48
N PHE A 158 -14.19 -4.66 -13.78
CA PHE A 158 -15.13 -5.66 -13.29
C PHE A 158 -14.42 -6.84 -12.61
N GLY A 159 -13.23 -6.60 -12.07
CA GLY A 159 -12.34 -7.63 -11.50
C GLY A 159 -12.58 -7.97 -10.03
N ALA A 160 -13.43 -7.24 -9.31
CA ALA A 160 -13.57 -7.35 -7.86
C ALA A 160 -13.69 -8.80 -7.34
N ARG A 161 -14.57 -9.62 -7.95
CA ARG A 161 -14.76 -11.05 -7.56
C ARG A 161 -13.60 -11.98 -7.89
N ARG A 162 -12.56 -11.48 -8.55
CA ARG A 162 -11.33 -12.21 -8.93
C ARG A 162 -10.09 -11.73 -8.19
N ALA A 163 -10.23 -10.73 -7.34
CA ALA A 163 -9.15 -10.18 -6.55
C ALA A 163 -8.74 -11.13 -5.41
N GLN A 164 -7.54 -10.95 -4.92
CA GLN A 164 -6.96 -11.74 -3.82
C GLN A 164 -7.35 -11.16 -2.46
N GLY A 165 -8.65 -11.20 -2.16
CA GLY A 165 -9.24 -10.63 -0.96
C GLY A 165 -9.96 -9.30 -1.19
N TYR A 166 -10.72 -8.88 -0.20
CA TYR A 166 -11.59 -7.71 -0.33
C TYR A 166 -10.81 -6.38 -0.37
N ASP A 167 -9.70 -6.26 0.35
CA ASP A 167 -8.82 -5.08 0.28
C ASP A 167 -8.22 -4.95 -1.13
N ALA A 168 -7.78 -6.07 -1.72
CA ALA A 168 -7.28 -6.10 -3.09
C ALA A 168 -8.35 -5.72 -4.13
N ALA A 169 -9.61 -6.11 -3.93
CA ALA A 169 -10.72 -5.68 -4.77
C ALA A 169 -10.99 -4.18 -4.64
N TYR A 170 -10.99 -3.67 -3.42
CA TYR A 170 -11.31 -2.28 -3.09
C TYR A 170 -10.26 -1.32 -3.64
N PHE A 171 -8.98 -1.52 -3.25
CA PHE A 171 -7.88 -0.69 -3.73
C PHE A 171 -7.52 -0.95 -5.19
N GLY A 172 -7.76 -2.17 -5.69
CA GLY A 172 -7.60 -2.49 -7.10
C GLY A 172 -8.57 -1.73 -8.00
N ALA A 173 -9.82 -1.51 -7.57
CA ALA A 173 -10.79 -0.69 -8.28
C ALA A 173 -10.30 0.77 -8.39
N ARG A 174 -9.80 1.36 -7.29
CA ARG A 174 -9.20 2.68 -7.29
C ARG A 174 -7.98 2.78 -8.21
N ALA A 175 -7.06 1.85 -8.08
CA ALA A 175 -5.86 1.80 -8.90
C ALA A 175 -6.17 1.65 -10.41
N SER A 176 -7.19 0.88 -10.76
CA SER A 176 -7.66 0.76 -12.14
C SER A 176 -8.19 2.08 -12.68
N TYR A 177 -8.90 2.86 -11.85
CA TYR A 177 -9.38 4.19 -12.24
C TYR A 177 -8.23 5.17 -12.46
N ILE A 178 -7.21 5.17 -11.59
CA ILE A 178 -5.96 5.92 -11.80
C ILE A 178 -5.29 5.50 -13.11
N GLY A 179 -5.31 4.21 -13.43
CA GLY A 179 -4.78 3.65 -14.68
C GLY A 179 -5.56 4.02 -15.94
N GLY A 180 -6.74 4.65 -15.81
CA GLY A 180 -7.55 5.16 -16.92
C GLY A 180 -8.87 4.42 -17.16
N CYS A 181 -9.28 3.47 -16.31
CA CYS A 181 -10.61 2.88 -16.38
C CYS A 181 -11.68 3.94 -16.10
N SER A 182 -12.81 3.88 -16.82
CA SER A 182 -13.89 4.87 -16.74
C SER A 182 -14.85 4.65 -15.58
N SER A 183 -14.90 3.43 -15.04
CA SER A 183 -15.86 3.05 -13.98
C SER A 183 -15.43 1.73 -13.32
N THR A 184 -16.09 1.39 -12.20
CA THR A 184 -15.93 0.10 -11.52
C THR A 184 -17.26 -0.55 -11.17
N SER A 185 -17.28 -1.87 -11.05
CA SER A 185 -18.42 -2.62 -10.51
C SER A 185 -18.34 -2.78 -8.97
N CYS A 186 -17.25 -2.37 -8.34
CA CYS A 186 -17.09 -2.41 -6.90
C CYS A 186 -17.83 -1.22 -6.24
N VAL A 187 -19.07 -1.46 -5.80
CA VAL A 187 -19.95 -0.40 -5.28
C VAL A 187 -19.34 0.36 -4.12
N MET A 188 -18.61 -0.32 -3.23
CA MET A 188 -17.95 0.33 -2.09
C MET A 188 -16.85 1.27 -2.56
N ALA A 189 -15.98 0.84 -3.46
CA ALA A 189 -14.93 1.69 -4.03
C ALA A 189 -15.51 2.86 -4.84
N ALA A 190 -16.58 2.61 -5.61
CA ALA A 190 -17.27 3.66 -6.36
C ALA A 190 -17.76 4.77 -5.43
N ARG A 191 -18.42 4.41 -4.33
CA ARG A 191 -18.92 5.37 -3.33
C ARG A 191 -17.80 6.15 -2.65
N ASP A 192 -16.78 5.43 -2.16
CA ASP A 192 -15.78 6.02 -1.26
C ASP A 192 -14.73 6.86 -2.02
N PHE A 193 -14.43 6.49 -3.26
CA PHE A 193 -13.46 7.20 -4.11
C PHE A 193 -14.12 8.08 -5.19
N GLY A 194 -15.44 8.17 -5.22
CA GLY A 194 -16.14 8.97 -6.22
C GLY A 194 -16.00 8.45 -7.66
N ILE A 195 -15.74 7.16 -7.83
CA ILE A 195 -15.60 6.52 -9.15
C ILE A 195 -17.00 6.20 -9.70
N PRO A 196 -17.30 6.45 -10.99
CA PRO A 196 -18.57 6.05 -11.57
C PRO A 196 -18.83 4.55 -11.40
N ALA A 197 -20.00 4.18 -10.86
CA ALA A 197 -20.41 2.79 -10.75
C ALA A 197 -20.98 2.29 -12.08
N SER A 198 -20.61 1.08 -12.47
CA SER A 198 -21.12 0.43 -13.70
C SER A 198 -21.25 -1.06 -13.50
N GLY A 199 -22.14 -1.68 -14.24
CA GLY A 199 -22.38 -3.12 -14.15
C GLY A 199 -23.16 -3.65 -15.36
N THR A 200 -23.26 -4.99 -15.40
CA THR A 200 -24.04 -5.73 -16.39
C THR A 200 -25.03 -6.66 -15.66
N MET A 201 -25.42 -7.73 -16.28
CA MET A 201 -26.29 -8.74 -15.70
C MET A 201 -25.62 -10.11 -15.71
N ALA A 202 -26.03 -10.97 -14.80
CA ALA A 202 -25.64 -12.37 -14.77
C ALA A 202 -26.61 -13.23 -15.60
N HIS A 203 -26.21 -14.46 -15.97
CA HIS A 203 -27.05 -15.43 -16.67
C HIS A 203 -28.34 -15.72 -15.90
N SER A 204 -28.30 -15.75 -14.58
CA SER A 204 -29.47 -15.94 -13.73
C SER A 204 -30.59 -14.93 -13.98
N TRP A 205 -30.24 -13.67 -14.28
CA TRP A 205 -31.21 -12.65 -14.65
C TRP A 205 -31.94 -13.05 -15.94
N VAL A 206 -31.19 -13.40 -17.00
CA VAL A 206 -31.76 -13.78 -18.28
C VAL A 206 -32.60 -15.08 -18.19
N GLN A 207 -32.23 -15.98 -17.28
CA GLN A 207 -32.91 -17.26 -17.08
C GLN A 207 -34.19 -17.15 -16.25
N MET A 208 -34.41 -16.01 -15.56
CA MET A 208 -35.66 -15.78 -14.80
C MET A 208 -36.80 -15.24 -15.63
N PHE A 209 -36.54 -14.74 -16.82
CA PHE A 209 -37.51 -14.18 -17.76
C PHE A 209 -37.51 -14.95 -19.06
#